data_d47ebc4bca312161e338fcfa733d04ca
#
_entry.id   d47ebc4bca312161e338fcfa733d04ca
#
_cell.length_a   1.000
_cell.length_b   1.000
_cell.length_c   1.000
_cell.angle_alpha   90.00
_cell.angle_beta   90.00
_cell.angle_gamma   90.00
#
_symmetry.space_group_name_H-M   'P 1'
#
loop_
_entity.id
_entity.type
_entity.pdbx_description
1 polymer ?
#
loop_
_entity_poly.entity_id
_entity_poly.type
_entity_poly.pdbx_seq_one_letter_code
_entity_poly.pdbx_strand_id
1 'polypeptide(L)'
;MKERRRVAGGWGRSSSKGTSASFSWFALFAFLCCALCATVAYSTFRIFAVSSRPVLLPTWQTSAINALASDHPFLRRDTTTSKNGSSMHPSIEIQEAISFPDEVLLFLRFPSSLPQSDLVCIYYHPSSRTPHVHFPAVVPSRTTPFISCPVGPRGFPVSISPDLPMLHPLPSDHLTYAALVDPDDNSTIVFAKGFNLRPARLSDPSRFECVFSWNFSKPKYLLTSPALTAAQEIIRCSTPPSILLRLLSRPHLDPPLISVKTKDRGATTLPSIARPETLPASPRQKRHTMCVCTMLRNQAKFLPEWIIYHAHIGVERWFIYDNNSDDDIEQAIGSLTMSSNYRISRHLWPWVKTQEAGFAHCALRARSHCEWVGFIDVDEFLYLPTNVTLHDVLQNYSSIPWIGELRTTCYSFGPSGRKTTPLEGVTVGYTCRLLAPERHKSIVRPEALDPSLANVVHHFRLKEGMRYVNMEKGLMAINHYKYQAWDAFKEKFYRRVATYVADWQNEENVGSKDRAPGLGTKAVEPPDWSSQFCEVNDTGLRDSIFVNFVDPRSGLLPWQEGELKFYSSNQYRED
;
A
#
# COMPACT_ATOMS: atom_id res chain seq x y z
N MET A 1 -9.35 55.26 -27.44
CA MET A 1 -8.64 56.52 -27.77
C MET A 1 -7.25 56.18 -28.23
N LYS A 2 -7.02 56.55 -29.49
CA LYS A 2 -5.80 56.91 -30.25
C LYS A 2 -4.74 55.83 -30.38
N GLU A 3 -4.60 55.25 -31.51
CA GLU A 3 -4.14 55.68 -32.89
C GLU A 3 -2.62 55.48 -33.08
N ARG A 4 -2.30 54.53 -33.92
CA ARG A 4 -1.71 54.60 -35.29
C ARG A 4 -0.43 55.41 -35.41
N ARG A 5 0.64 54.81 -36.00
CA ARG A 5 1.06 55.11 -37.36
C ARG A 5 2.19 54.22 -37.88
N ARG A 6 2.01 53.81 -39.13
CA ARG A 6 2.98 53.29 -40.09
C ARG A 6 3.95 54.39 -40.54
N VAL A 7 5.17 54.02 -40.97
CA VAL A 7 5.82 54.59 -42.16
C VAL A 7 6.74 53.57 -42.78
N ALA A 8 6.69 53.52 -44.12
CA ALA A 8 7.46 52.69 -45.04
C ALA A 8 8.61 53.48 -45.69
N GLY A 9 9.51 52.79 -46.36
CA GLY A 9 10.48 53.33 -47.30
C GLY A 9 11.90 52.82 -46.97
N GLY A 10 12.72 52.27 -47.81
CA GLY A 10 12.78 52.17 -49.24
C GLY A 10 14.23 51.80 -49.64
N TRP A 11 14.39 50.91 -50.54
CA TRP A 11 15.44 50.65 -51.53
C TRP A 11 16.91 51.03 -51.26
N GLY A 12 17.82 49.99 -51.44
CA GLY A 12 19.27 50.20 -51.72
C GLY A 12 19.94 48.88 -52.07
N ARG A 13 20.11 48.60 -53.38
CA ARG A 13 20.97 47.55 -53.92
C ARG A 13 22.42 47.96 -53.73
N SER A 14 23.30 47.05 -53.31
CA SER A 14 24.67 47.03 -53.70
C SER A 14 25.23 45.61 -53.69
N SER A 15 25.79 45.20 -54.81
CA SER A 15 26.47 43.95 -55.07
C SER A 15 27.91 44.03 -54.58
N SER A 16 28.42 43.01 -53.92
CA SER A 16 29.84 42.65 -54.08
C SER A 16 30.09 41.17 -53.71
N LYS A 17 30.87 40.58 -54.56
CA LYS A 17 31.39 39.22 -54.56
C LYS A 17 32.28 38.95 -53.33
N GLY A 18 32.16 37.74 -52.74
CA GLY A 18 33.06 37.25 -51.70
C GLY A 18 32.91 35.74 -51.53
N THR A 19 33.59 35.04 -52.29
CA THR A 19 34.21 33.70 -52.34
C THR A 19 34.10 32.80 -51.12
N SER A 20 33.49 31.62 -51.31
CA SER A 20 33.86 30.26 -50.91
C SER A 20 34.94 30.07 -49.82
N ALA A 21 34.56 30.08 -48.57
CA ALA A 21 35.37 29.48 -47.50
C ALA A 21 34.50 28.74 -46.41
N SER A 22 33.18 28.83 -46.48
CA SER A 22 32.31 28.23 -45.45
C SER A 22 31.90 26.76 -45.68
N PHE A 23 32.13 26.22 -46.89
CA PHE A 23 31.76 24.84 -47.22
C PHE A 23 32.73 23.77 -46.69
N SER A 24 33.98 24.14 -46.45
CA SER A 24 35.03 23.21 -45.98
C SER A 24 34.91 22.88 -44.49
N TRP A 25 34.46 23.80 -43.67
CA TRP A 25 34.30 23.59 -42.22
C TRP A 25 33.11 22.72 -41.86
N PHE A 26 31.99 22.83 -42.57
CA PHE A 26 30.81 21.98 -42.37
C PHE A 26 31.09 20.52 -42.76
N ALA A 27 31.86 20.31 -43.85
CA ALA A 27 32.25 18.95 -44.26
C ALA A 27 33.21 18.31 -43.25
N LEU A 28 34.14 19.09 -42.67
CA LEU A 28 35.05 18.59 -41.63
C LEU A 28 34.32 18.25 -40.31
N PHE A 29 33.36 19.09 -39.94
CA PHE A 29 32.54 18.85 -38.72
C PHE A 29 31.62 17.64 -38.87
N ALA A 30 30.99 17.45 -40.02
CA ALA A 30 30.19 16.28 -40.34
C ALA A 30 31.03 15.00 -40.35
N PHE A 31 32.28 15.05 -40.86
CA PHE A 31 33.18 13.88 -40.86
C PHE A 31 33.66 13.52 -39.45
N LEU A 32 33.95 14.52 -38.62
CA LEU A 32 34.29 14.30 -37.20
C LEU A 32 33.13 13.73 -36.38
N CYS A 33 31.90 14.20 -36.60
CA CYS A 33 30.71 13.65 -35.95
C CYS A 33 30.44 12.20 -36.39
N CYS A 34 30.57 11.87 -37.67
CA CYS A 34 30.42 10.49 -38.16
C CYS A 34 31.52 9.57 -37.63
N ALA A 35 32.76 10.04 -37.50
CA ALA A 35 33.85 9.26 -36.91
C ALA A 35 33.64 9.00 -35.41
N LEU A 36 33.14 9.99 -34.66
CA LEU A 36 32.76 9.82 -33.24
C LEU A 36 31.58 8.87 -33.06
N CYS A 37 30.57 8.96 -33.89
CA CYS A 37 29.44 8.02 -33.86
C CYS A 37 29.87 6.59 -34.20
N ALA A 38 30.77 6.40 -35.15
CA ALA A 38 31.32 5.10 -35.52
C ALA A 38 32.17 4.47 -34.40
N THR A 39 32.97 5.30 -33.69
CA THR A 39 33.77 4.80 -32.55
C THR A 39 32.90 4.43 -31.33
N VAL A 40 31.83 5.21 -31.06
CA VAL A 40 30.86 4.87 -30.00
C VAL A 40 30.08 3.60 -30.36
N ALA A 41 29.61 3.44 -31.61
CA ALA A 41 28.94 2.25 -32.08
C ALA A 41 29.84 1.00 -32.03
N TYR A 42 31.14 1.15 -32.39
CA TYR A 42 32.10 0.04 -32.32
C TYR A 42 32.44 -0.33 -30.88
N SER A 43 32.48 0.61 -29.95
CA SER A 43 32.73 0.37 -28.52
C SER A 43 31.53 -0.35 -27.87
N THR A 44 30.29 0.06 -28.20
CA THR A 44 29.08 -0.59 -27.74
C THR A 44 28.94 -1.99 -28.31
N PHE A 45 29.29 -2.22 -29.57
CA PHE A 45 29.25 -3.56 -30.17
C PHE A 45 30.27 -4.52 -29.53
N ARG A 46 31.46 -4.03 -29.15
CA ARG A 46 32.46 -4.84 -28.43
C ARG A 46 32.01 -5.23 -27.01
N ILE A 47 31.26 -4.36 -26.34
CA ILE A 47 30.72 -4.65 -25.01
C ILE A 47 29.63 -5.73 -25.11
N PHE A 48 28.82 -5.73 -26.17
CA PHE A 48 27.79 -6.76 -26.38
C PHE A 48 28.33 -8.12 -26.88
N ALA A 49 29.45 -8.13 -27.61
CA ALA A 49 30.02 -9.36 -28.16
C ALA A 49 30.81 -10.20 -27.16
N VAL A 50 31.13 -9.67 -25.96
CA VAL A 50 31.89 -10.40 -24.92
C VAL A 50 30.98 -11.13 -23.94
N SER A 51 29.64 -10.88 -23.98
CA SER A 51 28.68 -11.43 -23.00
C SER A 51 27.93 -12.69 -23.44
N SER A 52 28.23 -13.31 -24.56
CA SER A 52 27.55 -14.52 -25.03
C SER A 52 28.50 -15.72 -25.14
N ARG A 53 28.94 -16.24 -23.98
CA ARG A 53 29.42 -17.63 -23.88
C ARG A 53 28.40 -18.44 -23.09
N PRO A 54 27.88 -19.54 -23.63
CA PRO A 54 27.00 -20.45 -22.87
C PRO A 54 27.83 -21.13 -21.79
N VAL A 55 27.47 -20.89 -20.54
CA VAL A 55 27.96 -21.64 -19.40
C VAL A 55 27.21 -22.98 -19.40
N LEU A 56 27.92 -24.07 -19.71
CA LEU A 56 27.45 -25.41 -19.50
C LEU A 56 27.28 -25.65 -18.00
N LEU A 57 26.06 -25.82 -17.54
CA LEU A 57 25.76 -26.27 -16.19
C LEU A 57 26.19 -27.72 -16.02
N PRO A 58 26.97 -28.08 -15.00
CA PRO A 58 27.25 -29.47 -14.70
C PRO A 58 25.98 -30.12 -14.14
N THR A 59 25.59 -31.23 -14.76
CA THR A 59 24.61 -32.18 -14.22
C THR A 59 25.15 -32.79 -12.93
N TRP A 60 24.58 -32.40 -11.80
CA TRP A 60 24.86 -33.06 -10.50
C TRP A 60 24.03 -34.32 -10.39
N GLN A 61 24.69 -35.45 -10.45
CA GLN A 61 24.14 -36.74 -10.09
C GLN A 61 23.72 -36.74 -8.61
N THR A 62 22.51 -37.17 -8.37
CA THR A 62 21.95 -37.47 -7.05
C THR A 62 22.60 -38.68 -6.42
N SER A 63 23.71 -38.46 -5.73
CA SER A 63 24.29 -39.50 -4.85
C SER A 63 25.27 -38.81 -3.90
N ALA A 64 24.81 -38.34 -2.75
CA ALA A 64 25.53 -38.12 -1.49
C ALA A 64 24.79 -37.11 -0.58
N ILE A 65 23.58 -37.46 -0.12
CA ILE A 65 22.92 -36.72 0.99
C ILE A 65 22.62 -37.71 2.14
N ASN A 66 23.62 -38.47 2.54
CA ASN A 66 23.50 -39.30 3.77
C ASN A 66 24.77 -39.28 4.63
N ALA A 67 25.51 -38.22 4.67
CA ALA A 67 26.61 -38.11 5.60
C ALA A 67 26.87 -36.65 5.94
N LEU A 68 26.06 -36.05 6.83
CA LEU A 68 26.40 -34.87 7.66
C LEU A 68 25.24 -34.57 8.62
N ALA A 69 24.86 -35.59 9.41
CA ALA A 69 23.95 -35.42 10.55
C ALA A 69 24.59 -36.08 11.77
N SER A 70 25.72 -35.56 12.22
CA SER A 70 26.22 -35.80 13.58
C SER A 70 27.09 -34.62 13.98
N ASP A 71 26.85 -34.17 15.20
CA ASP A 71 27.63 -33.23 15.99
C ASP A 71 27.32 -31.72 15.86
N HIS A 72 26.22 -31.33 16.49
CA HIS A 72 26.18 -30.08 17.23
C HIS A 72 25.53 -30.26 18.61
N PRO A 73 26.29 -30.03 19.71
CA PRO A 73 25.81 -30.21 21.07
C PRO A 73 25.20 -28.93 21.61
N PHE A 74 23.91 -28.67 21.37
CA PHE A 74 23.13 -27.71 22.13
C PHE A 74 21.65 -27.92 21.84
N LEU A 75 21.10 -28.98 22.46
CA LEU A 75 19.66 -29.10 22.79
C LEU A 75 19.49 -30.38 23.63
N ARG A 76 20.06 -30.40 24.81
CA ARG A 76 19.57 -31.30 25.85
C ARG A 76 18.38 -30.64 26.51
N ARG A 77 17.25 -31.20 26.22
CA ARG A 77 15.98 -30.94 26.91
C ARG A 77 15.99 -31.83 28.15
N ASP A 78 16.25 -31.23 29.30
CA ASP A 78 16.02 -31.90 30.57
C ASP A 78 14.52 -32.07 30.79
N THR A 79 14.03 -33.30 30.59
CA THR A 79 12.72 -33.73 31.07
C THR A 79 12.86 -34.09 32.54
N THR A 80 12.68 -33.15 33.43
CA THR A 80 12.32 -33.43 34.83
C THR A 80 10.80 -33.24 34.97
N THR A 81 10.12 -34.35 35.10
CA THR A 81 8.72 -34.46 35.53
C THR A 81 8.60 -33.87 36.92
N SER A 82 8.02 -32.68 37.00
CA SER A 82 7.39 -32.16 38.21
C SER A 82 5.85 -32.15 38.02
N LYS A 83 5.21 -33.07 38.74
CA LYS A 83 3.78 -33.08 38.96
C LYS A 83 3.43 -31.93 39.94
N ASN A 84 2.96 -30.83 39.42
CA ASN A 84 2.08 -29.93 40.17
C ASN A 84 1.15 -29.25 39.14
N GLY A 85 -0.15 -29.53 39.32
CA GLY A 85 -1.19 -28.94 38.47
C GLY A 85 -1.33 -27.45 38.77
N SER A 86 -0.68 -26.62 37.94
CA SER A 86 -1.04 -25.23 37.80
C SER A 86 -1.66 -25.07 36.40
N SER A 87 -2.82 -24.44 36.37
CA SER A 87 -3.49 -24.02 35.14
C SER A 87 -2.50 -23.28 34.23
N MET A 88 -2.15 -23.86 33.10
CA MET A 88 -1.37 -23.17 32.06
C MET A 88 -2.25 -22.04 31.50
N HIS A 89 -2.17 -20.85 32.08
CA HIS A 89 -2.56 -19.64 31.37
C HIS A 89 -1.54 -19.44 30.23
N PRO A 90 -2.01 -19.29 28.97
CA PRO A 90 -1.09 -19.02 27.88
C PRO A 90 -0.32 -17.73 28.19
N SER A 91 1.01 -17.82 28.26
CA SER A 91 1.85 -16.67 28.54
C SER A 91 1.84 -15.71 27.35
N ILE A 92 1.50 -14.45 27.59
CA ILE A 92 1.62 -13.38 26.58
C ILE A 92 3.12 -13.21 26.28
N GLU A 93 3.48 -13.28 25.02
CA GLU A 93 4.86 -13.00 24.57
C GLU A 93 4.86 -11.77 23.66
N ILE A 94 5.44 -10.66 24.16
CA ILE A 94 5.60 -9.43 23.40
C ILE A 94 6.92 -9.53 22.62
N GLN A 95 6.85 -9.38 21.29
CA GLN A 95 8.03 -9.40 20.44
C GLN A 95 8.76 -8.07 20.42
N GLU A 96 8.03 -6.99 20.12
CA GLU A 96 8.57 -5.64 19.94
C GLU A 96 7.54 -4.59 20.33
N ALA A 97 8.04 -3.41 20.68
CA ALA A 97 7.26 -2.20 20.90
C ALA A 97 7.59 -1.18 19.83
N ILE A 98 6.57 -0.60 19.17
CA ILE A 98 6.74 0.40 18.12
C ILE A 98 6.01 1.68 18.51
N SER A 99 6.75 2.80 18.51
CA SER A 99 6.20 4.12 18.82
C SER A 99 5.69 4.80 17.55
N PHE A 100 4.41 5.13 17.55
CA PHE A 100 3.74 5.99 16.58
C PHE A 100 3.55 7.39 17.17
N PRO A 101 3.12 8.41 16.41
CA PRO A 101 2.93 9.76 16.94
C PRO A 101 1.90 9.86 18.08
N ASP A 102 0.87 9.03 18.06
CA ASP A 102 -0.30 9.05 18.94
C ASP A 102 -0.45 7.82 19.84
N GLU A 103 0.31 6.76 19.59
CA GLU A 103 0.23 5.50 20.34
C GLU A 103 1.54 4.71 20.31
N VAL A 104 1.63 3.68 21.16
CA VAL A 104 2.68 2.66 21.11
C VAL A 104 2.03 1.30 20.89
N LEU A 105 2.39 0.61 19.83
CA LEU A 105 1.90 -0.74 19.55
C LEU A 105 2.88 -1.79 20.06
N LEU A 106 2.38 -2.71 20.90
CA LEU A 106 3.11 -3.86 21.41
C LEU A 106 2.77 -5.09 20.57
N PHE A 107 3.66 -5.51 19.69
CA PHE A 107 3.45 -6.63 18.80
C PHE A 107 3.61 -7.96 19.54
N LEU A 108 2.65 -8.86 19.36
CA LEU A 108 2.56 -10.14 20.03
C LEU A 108 3.05 -11.26 19.11
N ARG A 109 3.67 -12.28 19.71
CA ARG A 109 4.06 -13.49 18.97
C ARG A 109 2.86 -14.39 18.69
N PHE A 110 1.92 -14.47 19.63
CA PHE A 110 0.73 -15.33 19.57
C PHE A 110 -0.52 -14.53 19.92
N PRO A 111 -1.19 -13.91 18.92
CA PRO A 111 -2.36 -13.04 19.21
C PRO A 111 -3.55 -13.76 19.87
N SER A 112 -3.70 -15.08 19.64
CA SER A 112 -4.83 -15.86 20.15
C SER A 112 -4.82 -16.13 21.65
N SER A 113 -3.79 -15.70 22.37
CA SER A 113 -3.60 -15.96 23.81
C SER A 113 -3.96 -14.78 24.72
N LEU A 114 -4.55 -13.70 24.18
CA LEU A 114 -4.88 -12.53 24.97
C LEU A 114 -5.99 -12.82 25.99
N PRO A 115 -5.77 -12.58 27.29
CA PRO A 115 -6.83 -12.62 28.28
C PRO A 115 -7.81 -11.45 28.06
N GLN A 116 -9.07 -11.67 28.44
CA GLN A 116 -10.10 -10.60 28.44
C GLN A 116 -9.99 -9.66 29.66
N SER A 117 -8.93 -9.76 30.45
CA SER A 117 -8.71 -8.92 31.63
C SER A 117 -8.24 -7.53 31.22
N ASP A 118 -8.54 -6.53 32.04
CA ASP A 118 -8.08 -5.16 31.89
C ASP A 118 -6.55 -5.10 31.89
N LEU A 119 -5.97 -5.03 30.69
CA LEU A 119 -4.54 -4.90 30.53
C LEU A 119 -4.12 -3.46 30.77
N VAL A 120 -2.96 -3.27 31.39
CA VAL A 120 -2.41 -1.96 31.72
C VAL A 120 -1.05 -1.80 31.08
N CYS A 121 -0.84 -0.72 30.34
CA CYS A 121 0.47 -0.33 29.83
C CYS A 121 1.28 0.34 30.94
N ILE A 122 2.42 -0.24 31.29
CA ILE A 122 3.29 0.23 32.39
C ILE A 122 4.56 0.80 31.76
N TYR A 123 4.80 2.08 31.95
CA TYR A 123 6.04 2.73 31.55
C TYR A 123 7.02 2.80 32.73
N TYR A 124 8.26 2.45 32.49
CA TYR A 124 9.28 2.35 33.51
C TYR A 124 10.32 3.46 33.39
N HIS A 125 10.79 3.97 34.50
CA HIS A 125 11.87 4.96 34.49
C HIS A 125 13.16 4.32 33.94
N PRO A 126 13.84 4.92 32.95
CA PRO A 126 14.98 4.32 32.26
C PRO A 126 16.13 3.89 33.16
N SER A 127 16.44 4.68 34.20
CA SER A 127 17.56 4.45 35.10
C SER A 127 17.23 3.54 36.28
N SER A 128 16.08 3.75 36.94
CA SER A 128 15.69 3.00 38.14
C SER A 128 14.90 1.73 37.86
N ARG A 129 14.38 1.60 36.63
CA ARG A 129 13.48 0.51 36.22
C ARG A 129 12.25 0.35 37.13
N THR A 130 11.85 1.40 37.81
CA THR A 130 10.64 1.43 38.62
C THR A 130 9.46 1.84 37.78
N PRO A 131 8.24 1.28 38.02
CA PRO A 131 7.02 1.75 37.39
C PRO A 131 6.83 3.24 37.62
N HIS A 132 6.53 3.99 36.56
CA HIS A 132 6.41 5.46 36.61
C HIS A 132 5.02 5.93 36.24
N VAL A 133 4.46 5.40 35.14
CA VAL A 133 3.12 5.78 34.64
C VAL A 133 2.40 4.52 34.19
N HIS A 134 1.11 4.46 34.51
CA HIS A 134 0.19 3.39 34.10
C HIS A 134 -0.93 3.97 33.25
N PHE A 135 -1.22 3.33 32.12
CA PHE A 135 -2.33 3.67 31.25
C PHE A 135 -3.16 2.42 30.93
N PRO A 136 -4.49 2.53 30.73
CA PRO A 136 -5.26 1.43 30.22
C PRO A 136 -4.74 1.02 28.84
N ALA A 137 -4.60 -0.27 28.61
CA ALA A 137 -4.25 -0.82 27.31
C ALA A 137 -5.53 -1.06 26.51
N VAL A 138 -5.44 -0.85 25.18
CA VAL A 138 -6.54 -1.16 24.26
C VAL A 138 -6.15 -2.38 23.45
N VAL A 139 -7.01 -3.42 23.48
CA VAL A 139 -6.92 -4.57 22.61
C VAL A 139 -7.95 -4.38 21.51
N PRO A 140 -7.55 -3.97 20.28
CA PRO A 140 -8.52 -3.60 19.24
C PRO A 140 -9.45 -4.76 18.86
N SER A 141 -8.94 -5.98 18.82
CA SER A 141 -9.74 -7.20 18.65
C SER A 141 -8.95 -8.45 19.05
N ARG A 142 -9.62 -9.60 19.17
CA ARG A 142 -8.97 -10.89 19.47
C ARG A 142 -8.03 -11.39 18.37
N THR A 143 -8.19 -10.89 17.16
CA THR A 143 -7.38 -11.28 15.99
C THR A 143 -6.23 -10.32 15.74
N THR A 144 -6.14 -9.22 16.50
CA THR A 144 -5.13 -8.19 16.34
C THR A 144 -3.78 -8.69 16.89
N PRO A 145 -2.68 -8.58 16.11
CA PRO A 145 -1.37 -9.04 16.55
C PRO A 145 -0.66 -8.05 17.48
N PHE A 146 -1.34 -7.05 18.00
CA PHE A 146 -0.75 -6.04 18.88
C PHE A 146 -1.75 -5.51 19.91
N ILE A 147 -1.18 -4.93 20.97
CA ILE A 147 -1.89 -4.17 22.01
C ILE A 147 -1.53 -2.71 21.81
N SER A 148 -2.51 -1.81 21.83
CA SER A 148 -2.30 -0.36 21.76
C SER A 148 -2.16 0.23 23.17
N CYS A 149 -1.11 1.03 23.36
CA CYS A 149 -0.83 1.79 24.56
C CYS A 149 -0.81 3.29 24.22
N PRO A 150 -1.36 4.16 25.07
CA PRO A 150 -1.16 5.60 24.93
C PRO A 150 0.34 5.96 24.97
N VAL A 151 0.72 7.05 24.30
CA VAL A 151 2.13 7.50 24.27
C VAL A 151 2.61 7.81 25.68
N GLY A 152 3.67 7.15 26.12
CA GLY A 152 4.33 7.42 27.40
C GLY A 152 5.43 8.47 27.29
N PRO A 153 6.12 8.79 28.41
CA PRO A 153 7.24 9.72 28.40
C PRO A 153 8.36 9.25 27.48
N ARG A 154 8.97 10.18 26.75
CA ARG A 154 10.00 9.87 25.75
C ARG A 154 11.19 9.11 26.36
N GLY A 155 11.56 7.99 25.74
CA GLY A 155 12.68 7.16 26.18
C GLY A 155 12.35 6.16 27.30
N PHE A 156 11.10 6.11 27.75
CA PHE A 156 10.66 5.14 28.77
C PHE A 156 10.35 3.80 28.12
N PRO A 157 10.90 2.68 28.62
CA PRO A 157 10.49 1.35 28.21
C PRO A 157 9.09 1.04 28.72
N VAL A 158 8.38 0.20 27.98
CA VAL A 158 6.99 -0.18 28.24
C VAL A 158 6.83 -1.69 28.38
N SER A 159 5.93 -2.13 29.25
CA SER A 159 5.43 -3.50 29.38
C SER A 159 3.94 -3.49 29.73
N ILE A 160 3.28 -4.66 29.68
CA ILE A 160 1.88 -4.83 30.12
C ILE A 160 1.77 -5.63 31.43
N SER A 161 2.88 -6.08 31.98
CA SER A 161 2.97 -6.75 33.27
C SER A 161 4.36 -6.58 33.85
N PRO A 162 4.50 -6.53 35.18
CA PRO A 162 5.81 -6.53 35.85
C PRO A 162 6.65 -7.78 35.52
N ASP A 163 6.01 -8.90 35.21
CA ASP A 163 6.66 -10.19 34.94
C ASP A 163 7.12 -10.34 33.50
N LEU A 164 6.73 -9.39 32.61
CA LEU A 164 7.09 -9.40 31.20
C LEU A 164 8.28 -8.47 30.91
N PRO A 165 9.01 -8.72 29.82
CA PRO A 165 10.13 -7.88 29.43
C PRO A 165 9.71 -6.42 29.21
N MET A 166 10.52 -5.50 29.70
CA MET A 166 10.41 -4.07 29.39
C MET A 166 11.06 -3.81 28.02
N LEU A 167 10.28 -3.29 27.09
CA LEU A 167 10.74 -3.01 25.73
C LEU A 167 10.90 -1.50 25.51
N HIS A 168 12.00 -1.11 24.87
CA HIS A 168 12.20 0.26 24.39
C HIS A 168 11.49 0.41 23.03
N PRO A 169 10.48 1.28 22.92
CA PRO A 169 9.75 1.45 21.67
C PRO A 169 10.67 1.93 20.54
N LEU A 170 10.65 1.20 19.42
CA LEU A 170 11.33 1.57 18.19
C LEU A 170 10.49 2.62 17.44
N PRO A 171 11.11 3.63 16.82
CA PRO A 171 10.37 4.64 16.07
C PRO A 171 9.78 4.05 14.76
N SER A 172 8.50 4.27 14.53
CA SER A 172 7.79 3.77 13.33
C SER A 172 8.24 4.40 12.01
N ASP A 173 8.88 5.56 12.05
CA ASP A 173 9.39 6.28 10.88
C ASP A 173 10.81 5.88 10.47
N HIS A 174 11.46 5.00 11.22
CA HIS A 174 12.82 4.52 10.97
C HIS A 174 12.94 3.01 11.26
N LEU A 175 12.29 2.18 10.42
CA LEU A 175 12.06 0.77 10.71
C LEU A 175 11.88 -0.04 9.43
N THR A 176 12.38 -1.28 9.42
CA THR A 176 11.97 -2.32 8.47
C THR A 176 10.81 -3.10 9.08
N TYR A 177 9.64 -3.06 8.42
CA TYR A 177 8.39 -3.47 9.06
C TYR A 177 7.68 -4.66 8.40
N ALA A 178 7.96 -4.93 7.11
CA ALA A 178 7.38 -6.09 6.41
C ALA A 178 8.36 -6.62 5.36
N ALA A 179 8.23 -7.89 5.00
CA ALA A 179 8.99 -8.49 3.92
C ALA A 179 8.23 -9.66 3.29
N LEU A 180 8.34 -9.77 1.95
CA LEU A 180 7.78 -10.86 1.17
C LEU A 180 8.88 -11.55 0.37
N VAL A 181 8.82 -12.87 0.28
CA VAL A 181 9.68 -13.65 -0.64
C VAL A 181 8.88 -13.99 -1.88
N ASP A 182 9.41 -13.59 -3.02
CA ASP A 182 8.85 -13.87 -4.33
C ASP A 182 9.47 -15.18 -4.86
N PRO A 183 8.71 -16.27 -4.94
CA PRO A 183 9.22 -17.54 -5.44
C PRO A 183 9.47 -17.56 -6.96
N ASP A 184 8.86 -16.63 -7.71
CA ASP A 184 8.97 -16.59 -9.17
C ASP A 184 10.37 -16.13 -9.62
N ASP A 185 11.04 -15.27 -8.83
CA ASP A 185 12.40 -14.78 -9.11
C ASP A 185 13.39 -14.98 -7.95
N ASN A 186 12.97 -15.68 -6.89
CA ASN A 186 13.76 -15.94 -5.67
C ASN A 186 14.31 -14.65 -5.02
N SER A 187 13.55 -13.57 -5.07
CA SER A 187 13.90 -12.30 -4.42
C SER A 187 13.12 -12.08 -3.14
N THR A 188 13.67 -11.25 -2.25
CA THR A 188 12.96 -10.75 -1.07
C THR A 188 12.66 -9.28 -1.24
N ILE A 189 11.39 -8.93 -1.15
CA ILE A 189 10.91 -7.55 -1.19
C ILE A 189 10.72 -7.07 0.24
N VAL A 190 11.42 -6.00 0.60
CA VAL A 190 11.49 -5.45 1.95
C VAL A 190 10.83 -4.08 1.97
N PHE A 191 9.97 -3.87 2.95
CA PHE A 191 9.26 -2.61 3.19
C PHE A 191 9.88 -1.92 4.39
N ALA A 192 10.45 -0.72 4.18
CA ALA A 192 11.26 -0.04 5.18
C ALA A 192 11.14 1.48 5.10
N LYS A 193 10.98 2.13 6.25
CA LYS A 193 10.98 3.60 6.40
C LYS A 193 12.33 4.11 6.88
N GLY A 194 12.60 5.39 6.62
CA GLY A 194 13.81 6.07 7.11
C GLY A 194 14.85 6.37 6.04
N PHE A 195 14.63 5.98 4.77
CA PHE A 195 15.57 6.27 3.68
C PHE A 195 15.29 7.58 2.94
N ASN A 196 14.16 8.22 3.18
CA ASN A 196 13.74 9.48 2.55
C ASN A 196 13.87 9.44 1.01
N LEU A 197 13.48 8.33 0.39
CA LEU A 197 13.52 8.16 -1.05
C LEU A 197 12.35 8.91 -1.69
N ARG A 198 12.63 9.55 -2.84
CA ARG A 198 11.62 10.37 -3.54
C ARG A 198 10.52 9.50 -4.14
N PRO A 199 9.24 9.90 -4.01
CA PRO A 199 8.13 9.23 -4.70
C PRO A 199 8.34 9.17 -6.21
N ALA A 200 7.81 8.12 -6.86
CA ALA A 200 7.83 7.88 -8.30
C ALA A 200 9.22 7.82 -8.95
N ARG A 201 10.31 7.78 -8.18
CA ARG A 201 11.68 7.68 -8.70
C ARG A 201 12.36 6.42 -8.21
N LEU A 202 13.10 5.79 -9.12
CA LEU A 202 14.02 4.74 -8.76
C LEU A 202 15.26 5.36 -8.10
N SER A 203 15.75 4.70 -7.08
CA SER A 203 17.04 4.99 -6.44
C SER A 203 18.09 4.01 -6.94
N ASP A 204 19.37 4.38 -6.82
CA ASP A 204 20.46 3.47 -7.13
C ASP A 204 20.48 2.30 -6.14
N PRO A 205 20.19 1.06 -6.56
CA PRO A 205 20.14 -0.09 -5.66
C PRO A 205 21.54 -0.45 -5.10
N SER A 206 22.63 -0.05 -5.75
CA SER A 206 23.98 -0.33 -5.26
C SER A 206 24.28 0.29 -3.89
N ARG A 207 23.50 1.29 -3.49
CA ARG A 207 23.59 1.97 -2.19
C ARG A 207 22.99 1.15 -1.03
N PHE A 208 22.29 0.06 -1.33
CA PHE A 208 21.56 -0.73 -0.34
C PHE A 208 21.99 -2.19 -0.36
N GLU A 209 21.87 -2.82 0.78
CA GLU A 209 21.95 -4.28 0.92
C GLU A 209 20.91 -4.74 1.95
N CYS A 210 20.33 -5.92 1.72
CA CYS A 210 19.50 -6.58 2.71
C CYS A 210 20.37 -7.42 3.65
N VAL A 211 19.99 -7.41 4.92
CA VAL A 211 20.69 -8.11 5.99
C VAL A 211 19.73 -9.09 6.65
N PHE A 212 20.07 -10.35 6.69
CA PHE A 212 19.29 -11.41 7.32
C PHE A 212 19.98 -11.86 8.60
N SER A 213 19.24 -11.98 9.70
CA SER A 213 19.77 -12.46 10.98
C SER A 213 18.65 -12.94 11.90
N TRP A 214 18.96 -13.83 12.80
CA TRP A 214 18.09 -14.18 13.92
C TRP A 214 18.23 -13.18 15.08
N ASN A 215 19.36 -12.46 15.11
CA ASN A 215 19.64 -11.44 16.12
C ASN A 215 20.64 -10.42 15.58
N PHE A 216 20.20 -9.19 15.35
CA PHE A 216 21.04 -8.11 14.83
C PHE A 216 22.11 -7.62 15.81
N SER A 217 21.98 -7.91 17.10
CA SER A 217 23.01 -7.56 18.08
C SER A 217 24.26 -8.49 18.05
N LYS A 218 24.22 -9.58 17.24
CA LYS A 218 25.33 -10.51 17.06
C LYS A 218 25.84 -10.49 15.61
N PRO A 219 26.75 -9.57 15.25
CA PRO A 219 27.16 -9.33 13.85
C PRO A 219 27.67 -10.55 13.09
N LYS A 220 28.30 -11.50 13.78
CA LYS A 220 28.85 -12.71 13.17
C LYS A 220 27.82 -13.66 12.53
N TYR A 221 26.54 -13.43 12.76
CA TYR A 221 25.43 -14.21 12.18
C TYR A 221 24.66 -13.45 11.11
N LEU A 222 25.22 -12.38 10.58
CA LEU A 222 24.61 -11.60 9.53
C LEU A 222 24.91 -12.22 8.16
N LEU A 223 23.85 -12.44 7.37
CA LEU A 223 23.95 -12.75 5.95
C LEU A 223 23.50 -11.52 5.17
N THR A 224 24.29 -11.08 4.22
CA THR A 224 23.96 -9.93 3.38
C THR A 224 23.69 -10.34 1.95
N SER A 225 22.83 -9.60 1.27
CA SER A 225 22.58 -9.75 -0.15
C SER A 225 22.37 -8.40 -0.84
N PRO A 226 22.79 -8.28 -2.11
CA PRO A 226 22.67 -7.02 -2.84
C PRO A 226 21.22 -6.68 -3.11
N ALA A 227 20.90 -5.38 -3.07
CA ALA A 227 19.64 -4.88 -3.59
C ALA A 227 19.64 -4.92 -5.12
N LEU A 228 18.54 -5.37 -5.68
CA LEU A 228 18.26 -5.46 -7.13
C LEU A 228 17.54 -4.21 -7.62
N THR A 229 16.58 -3.73 -6.83
CA THR A 229 15.85 -2.48 -7.08
C THR A 229 15.62 -1.74 -5.77
N ALA A 230 15.50 -0.41 -5.85
CA ALA A 230 15.16 0.44 -4.73
C ALA A 230 14.23 1.56 -5.20
N ALA A 231 13.07 1.69 -4.58
CA ALA A 231 12.10 2.73 -4.87
C ALA A 231 11.26 3.04 -3.65
N GLN A 232 11.12 4.31 -3.30
CA GLN A 232 10.30 4.75 -2.16
C GLN A 232 10.70 4.02 -0.87
N GLU A 233 9.79 3.24 -0.29
CA GLU A 233 10.01 2.41 0.90
C GLU A 233 10.23 0.92 0.56
N ILE A 234 10.45 0.59 -0.73
CA ILE A 234 10.51 -0.78 -1.24
C ILE A 234 11.91 -1.07 -1.74
N ILE A 235 12.54 -2.06 -1.13
CA ILE A 235 13.86 -2.55 -1.53
C ILE A 235 13.73 -4.03 -1.89
N ARG A 236 14.05 -4.40 -3.13
CA ARG A 236 14.09 -5.79 -3.57
C ARG A 236 15.53 -6.28 -3.56
N CYS A 237 15.78 -7.40 -2.91
CA CYS A 237 17.10 -8.02 -2.81
C CYS A 237 17.07 -9.48 -3.30
N SER A 238 18.20 -10.00 -3.72
CA SER A 238 18.36 -11.44 -3.93
C SER A 238 18.16 -12.18 -2.61
N THR A 239 17.42 -13.29 -2.60
CA THR A 239 17.29 -14.11 -1.40
C THR A 239 18.49 -15.08 -1.31
N PRO A 240 19.26 -15.07 -0.22
CA PRO A 240 20.35 -16.05 -0.05
C PRO A 240 19.81 -17.48 -0.13
N PRO A 241 20.47 -18.40 -0.88
CA PRO A 241 19.97 -19.77 -1.08
C PRO A 241 19.71 -20.53 0.23
N SER A 242 20.52 -20.30 1.26
CA SER A 242 20.34 -20.92 2.59
C SER A 242 19.06 -20.43 3.29
N ILE A 243 18.69 -19.16 3.09
CA ILE A 243 17.43 -18.59 3.63
C ILE A 243 16.25 -19.15 2.83
N LEU A 244 16.32 -19.12 1.50
CA LEU A 244 15.27 -19.65 0.64
C LEU A 244 14.99 -21.13 0.94
N LEU A 245 16.04 -21.98 1.00
CA LEU A 245 15.90 -23.40 1.33
C LEU A 245 15.23 -23.58 2.70
N ARG A 246 15.61 -22.79 3.70
CA ARG A 246 15.01 -22.86 5.03
C ARG A 246 13.53 -22.52 5.02
N LEU A 247 13.14 -21.42 4.35
CA LEU A 247 11.75 -20.97 4.25
C LEU A 247 10.86 -22.02 3.55
N LEU A 248 11.37 -22.65 2.49
CA LEU A 248 10.64 -23.66 1.73
C LEU A 248 10.59 -25.04 2.43
N SER A 249 11.69 -25.46 3.06
CA SER A 249 11.77 -26.80 3.66
C SER A 249 11.26 -26.88 5.09
N ARG A 250 11.18 -25.78 5.81
CA ARG A 250 10.79 -25.74 7.23
C ARG A 250 9.86 -24.55 7.52
N PRO A 251 8.66 -24.50 6.93
CA PRO A 251 7.73 -23.37 7.09
C PRO A 251 7.23 -23.16 8.53
N HIS A 252 7.38 -24.17 9.40
CA HIS A 252 6.95 -24.09 10.82
C HIS A 252 7.99 -23.47 11.75
N LEU A 253 9.20 -23.22 11.27
CA LEU A 253 10.24 -22.55 12.06
C LEU A 253 10.20 -21.05 11.79
N ASP A 254 10.38 -20.26 12.86
CA ASP A 254 10.46 -18.80 12.73
C ASP A 254 11.48 -18.41 11.66
N PRO A 255 11.07 -17.62 10.65
CA PRO A 255 12.01 -17.09 9.67
C PRO A 255 12.97 -16.10 10.33
N PRO A 256 14.17 -15.88 9.77
CA PRO A 256 15.07 -14.86 10.27
C PRO A 256 14.44 -13.47 10.10
N LEU A 257 14.84 -12.53 10.93
CA LEU A 257 14.57 -11.12 10.69
C LEU A 257 15.32 -10.67 9.44
N ILE A 258 14.72 -9.73 8.71
CA ILE A 258 15.39 -9.06 7.60
C ILE A 258 15.38 -7.56 7.83
N SER A 259 16.47 -6.89 7.48
CA SER A 259 16.58 -5.44 7.50
C SER A 259 17.31 -4.93 6.26
N VAL A 260 17.32 -3.62 6.10
CA VAL A 260 18.07 -2.93 5.05
C VAL A 260 19.18 -2.10 5.67
N LYS A 261 20.35 -2.14 5.04
CA LYS A 261 21.53 -1.38 5.40
C LYS A 261 21.93 -0.49 4.23
N THR A 262 22.28 0.76 4.51
CA THR A 262 22.90 1.66 3.52
C THR A 262 24.41 1.41 3.46
N LYS A 263 25.00 1.53 2.26
CA LYS A 263 26.45 1.41 2.03
C LYS A 263 27.19 2.76 2.07
N ASP A 264 26.47 3.83 2.30
CA ASP A 264 27.03 5.18 2.40
C ASP A 264 27.91 5.33 3.67
N ARG A 265 28.66 6.45 3.75
CA ARG A 265 29.46 6.79 4.93
C ARG A 265 28.56 6.89 6.16
N GLY A 266 28.85 6.10 7.19
CA GLY A 266 27.99 5.96 8.37
C GLY A 266 26.93 4.85 8.24
N ALA A 267 27.22 3.83 7.45
CA ALA A 267 26.36 2.67 7.19
C ALA A 267 25.67 2.15 8.46
N THR A 268 24.37 2.38 8.55
CA THR A 268 23.52 1.88 9.64
C THR A 268 22.54 0.84 9.09
N THR A 269 22.34 -0.22 9.87
CA THR A 269 21.25 -1.16 9.62
C THR A 269 20.01 -0.64 10.34
N LEU A 270 18.89 -0.53 9.63
CA LEU A 270 17.63 -0.14 10.26
C LEU A 270 17.22 -1.14 11.35
N PRO A 271 16.58 -0.70 12.42
CA PRO A 271 15.82 -1.60 13.28
C PRO A 271 14.82 -2.40 12.45
N SER A 272 14.48 -3.62 12.88
CA SER A 272 13.57 -4.47 12.11
C SER A 272 12.71 -5.37 12.97
N ILE A 273 11.44 -5.45 12.61
CA ILE A 273 10.50 -6.48 13.04
C ILE A 273 10.09 -7.39 11.87
N ALA A 274 10.56 -7.09 10.66
CA ALA A 274 10.16 -7.80 9.45
C ALA A 274 10.71 -9.21 9.41
N ARG A 275 9.82 -10.18 9.19
CA ARG A 275 10.13 -11.56 8.88
C ARG A 275 9.63 -11.89 7.48
N PRO A 276 10.48 -12.50 6.62
CA PRO A 276 10.06 -12.82 5.27
C PRO A 276 8.90 -13.82 5.25
N GLU A 277 7.77 -13.43 4.64
CA GLU A 277 6.63 -14.30 4.34
C GLU A 277 6.75 -14.78 2.90
N THR A 278 6.70 -16.10 2.65
CA THR A 278 6.79 -16.64 1.30
C THR A 278 5.44 -16.50 0.59
N LEU A 279 5.44 -15.84 -0.56
CA LEU A 279 4.26 -15.76 -1.43
C LEU A 279 4.01 -17.10 -2.11
N PRO A 280 2.75 -17.45 -2.42
CA PRO A 280 2.47 -18.57 -3.31
C PRO A 280 2.98 -18.27 -4.71
N ALA A 281 3.52 -19.30 -5.37
CA ALA A 281 3.93 -19.20 -6.78
C ALA A 281 2.74 -18.79 -7.65
N SER A 282 3.02 -18.02 -8.69
CA SER A 282 1.99 -17.50 -9.57
C SER A 282 1.47 -18.61 -10.49
N PRO A 283 0.19 -19.04 -10.40
CA PRO A 283 -0.35 -20.07 -11.26
C PRO A 283 -0.55 -19.54 -12.69
N ARG A 284 -0.54 -20.44 -13.67
CA ARG A 284 -0.80 -20.08 -15.08
C ARG A 284 -2.22 -19.51 -15.28
N GLN A 285 -3.19 -20.09 -14.59
CA GLN A 285 -4.58 -19.63 -14.62
C GLN A 285 -4.94 -19.03 -13.27
N LYS A 286 -5.39 -17.79 -13.25
CA LYS A 286 -5.84 -17.10 -12.06
C LYS A 286 -7.23 -17.55 -11.63
N ARG A 287 -7.48 -17.49 -10.33
CA ARG A 287 -8.77 -17.90 -9.74
C ARG A 287 -9.86 -16.83 -9.92
N HIS A 288 -9.44 -15.56 -10.02
CA HIS A 288 -10.33 -14.41 -10.11
C HIS A 288 -9.93 -13.51 -11.26
N THR A 289 -10.92 -13.04 -12.01
CA THR A 289 -10.70 -12.08 -13.09
C THR A 289 -10.43 -10.69 -12.52
N MET A 290 -11.25 -10.24 -11.56
CA MET A 290 -11.13 -8.91 -10.96
C MET A 290 -11.08 -8.95 -9.44
N CYS A 291 -10.06 -8.31 -8.91
CA CYS A 291 -9.92 -8.07 -7.49
C CYS A 291 -9.72 -6.57 -7.21
N VAL A 292 -9.91 -6.18 -5.96
CA VAL A 292 -9.69 -4.80 -5.51
C VAL A 292 -8.78 -4.77 -4.30
N CYS A 293 -7.80 -3.86 -4.34
CA CYS A 293 -6.99 -3.43 -3.21
C CYS A 293 -7.44 -2.06 -2.73
N THR A 294 -7.70 -1.92 -1.45
CA THR A 294 -7.98 -0.63 -0.81
C THR A 294 -7.21 -0.48 0.50
N MET A 295 -6.90 0.75 0.87
CA MET A 295 -6.36 1.09 2.19
C MET A 295 -7.32 2.06 2.86
N LEU A 296 -7.71 1.76 4.09
CA LEU A 296 -8.70 2.53 4.83
C LEU A 296 -8.34 2.68 6.31
N ARG A 297 -8.94 3.66 6.96
CA ARG A 297 -9.02 3.81 8.41
C ARG A 297 -10.39 4.36 8.76
N ASN A 298 -11.09 3.73 9.73
CA ASN A 298 -12.39 4.16 10.25
C ASN A 298 -13.43 4.42 9.14
N GLN A 299 -13.65 3.41 8.31
CA GLN A 299 -14.63 3.47 7.22
C GLN A 299 -15.58 2.26 7.20
N ALA A 300 -15.78 1.60 8.32
CA ALA A 300 -16.65 0.43 8.44
C ALA A 300 -18.06 0.69 7.90
N LYS A 301 -18.62 1.86 8.19
CA LYS A 301 -19.98 2.26 7.78
C LYS A 301 -20.18 2.32 6.26
N PHE A 302 -19.12 2.53 5.48
CA PHE A 302 -19.21 2.61 4.01
C PHE A 302 -18.96 1.26 3.30
N LEU A 303 -18.39 0.28 4.01
CA LEU A 303 -18.03 -1.00 3.42
C LEU A 303 -19.22 -1.79 2.84
N PRO A 304 -20.39 -1.88 3.51
CA PRO A 304 -21.51 -2.65 2.96
C PRO A 304 -21.94 -2.16 1.58
N GLU A 305 -22.20 -0.86 1.40
CA GLU A 305 -22.56 -0.27 0.12
C GLU A 305 -21.47 -0.55 -0.93
N TRP A 306 -20.22 -0.28 -0.59
CA TRP A 306 -19.11 -0.39 -1.51
C TRP A 306 -18.83 -1.84 -1.96
N ILE A 307 -18.85 -2.80 -1.03
CA ILE A 307 -18.62 -4.23 -1.33
C ILE A 307 -19.78 -4.81 -2.14
N ILE A 308 -21.05 -4.59 -1.71
CA ILE A 308 -22.23 -5.13 -2.36
C ILE A 308 -22.32 -4.61 -3.80
N TYR A 309 -22.12 -3.31 -4.00
CA TYR A 309 -22.10 -2.72 -5.32
C TYR A 309 -21.01 -3.31 -6.22
N HIS A 310 -19.77 -3.35 -5.76
CA HIS A 310 -18.66 -3.85 -6.57
C HIS A 310 -18.75 -5.34 -6.85
N ALA A 311 -19.33 -6.13 -5.94
CA ALA A 311 -19.65 -7.53 -6.19
C ALA A 311 -20.65 -7.69 -7.34
N HIS A 312 -21.69 -6.86 -7.34
CA HIS A 312 -22.72 -6.88 -8.40
C HIS A 312 -22.13 -6.61 -9.79
N ILE A 313 -21.20 -5.67 -9.90
CA ILE A 313 -20.57 -5.35 -11.20
C ILE A 313 -19.47 -6.33 -11.60
N GLY A 314 -19.08 -7.29 -10.74
CA GLY A 314 -18.15 -8.38 -11.08
C GLY A 314 -16.80 -8.37 -10.38
N VAL A 315 -16.63 -7.62 -9.28
CA VAL A 315 -15.46 -7.79 -8.40
C VAL A 315 -15.64 -9.04 -7.55
N GLU A 316 -14.63 -9.92 -7.53
CA GLU A 316 -14.73 -11.26 -6.94
C GLU A 316 -13.98 -11.40 -5.62
N ARG A 317 -13.00 -10.51 -5.34
CA ARG A 317 -12.17 -10.56 -4.13
C ARG A 317 -11.66 -9.18 -3.72
N TRP A 318 -11.61 -8.94 -2.39
CA TRP A 318 -11.12 -7.70 -1.80
C TRP A 318 -9.93 -7.96 -0.88
N PHE A 319 -8.92 -7.11 -1.01
CA PHE A 319 -7.77 -7.01 -0.11
C PHE A 319 -7.86 -5.66 0.60
N ILE A 320 -8.27 -5.68 1.85
CA ILE A 320 -8.45 -4.48 2.67
C ILE A 320 -7.22 -4.30 3.55
N TYR A 321 -6.48 -3.23 3.32
CA TYR A 321 -5.36 -2.79 4.16
C TYR A 321 -5.88 -1.82 5.20
N ASP A 322 -6.02 -2.34 6.41
CA ASP A 322 -6.57 -1.60 7.55
C ASP A 322 -5.46 -0.85 8.28
N ASN A 323 -5.50 0.48 8.17
CA ASN A 323 -4.53 1.37 8.79
C ASN A 323 -4.90 1.68 10.25
N ASN A 324 -5.01 0.62 11.07
CA ASN A 324 -5.32 0.68 12.49
C ASN A 324 -6.66 1.39 12.78
N SER A 325 -7.74 0.84 12.22
CA SER A 325 -9.11 1.32 12.50
C SER A 325 -9.52 0.96 13.93
N ASP A 326 -10.23 1.88 14.56
CA ASP A 326 -10.86 1.76 15.88
C ASP A 326 -12.40 1.77 15.83
N ASP A 327 -12.96 1.68 14.60
CA ASP A 327 -14.39 1.48 14.35
C ASP A 327 -14.76 -0.01 14.20
N ASP A 328 -16.03 -0.31 13.92
CA ASP A 328 -16.59 -1.67 13.83
C ASP A 328 -16.21 -2.43 12.53
N ILE A 329 -15.02 -2.17 11.96
CA ILE A 329 -14.58 -2.77 10.68
C ILE A 329 -14.58 -4.29 10.70
N GLU A 330 -14.20 -4.91 11.82
CA GLU A 330 -14.16 -6.37 11.95
C GLU A 330 -15.56 -6.97 11.86
N GLN A 331 -16.52 -6.35 12.54
CA GLN A 331 -17.92 -6.75 12.50
C GLN A 331 -18.53 -6.55 11.11
N ALA A 332 -18.25 -5.42 10.46
CA ALA A 332 -18.73 -5.13 9.10
C ALA A 332 -18.21 -6.19 8.10
N ILE A 333 -16.91 -6.50 8.12
CA ILE A 333 -16.31 -7.53 7.26
C ILE A 333 -16.87 -8.93 7.61
N GLY A 334 -17.01 -9.24 8.90
CA GLY A 334 -17.57 -10.51 9.36
C GLY A 334 -19.00 -10.74 8.85
N SER A 335 -19.86 -9.73 8.95
CA SER A 335 -21.23 -9.77 8.46
C SER A 335 -21.29 -9.99 6.94
N LEU A 336 -20.50 -9.26 6.17
CA LEU A 336 -20.43 -9.41 4.71
C LEU A 336 -19.91 -10.79 4.28
N THR A 337 -18.94 -11.33 4.99
CA THR A 337 -18.38 -12.65 4.68
C THR A 337 -19.36 -13.78 5.01
N MET A 338 -20.09 -13.67 6.16
CA MET A 338 -21.02 -14.71 6.59
C MET A 338 -22.34 -14.68 5.82
N SER A 339 -22.90 -13.51 5.56
CA SER A 339 -24.23 -13.39 4.93
C SER A 339 -24.21 -13.65 3.42
N SER A 340 -23.14 -13.31 2.73
CA SER A 340 -23.08 -13.30 1.26
C SER A 340 -21.86 -14.00 0.68
N ASN A 341 -21.03 -14.63 1.53
CA ASN A 341 -19.83 -15.36 1.12
C ASN A 341 -18.85 -14.52 0.28
N TYR A 342 -18.79 -13.20 0.51
CA TYR A 342 -17.82 -12.33 -0.15
C TYR A 342 -16.40 -12.69 0.30
N ARG A 343 -15.47 -12.72 -0.66
CA ARG A 343 -14.06 -13.08 -0.38
C ARG A 343 -13.27 -11.84 0.02
N ILE A 344 -13.36 -11.47 1.28
CA ILE A 344 -12.69 -10.31 1.85
C ILE A 344 -11.50 -10.77 2.70
N SER A 345 -10.33 -10.21 2.45
CA SER A 345 -9.13 -10.41 3.25
C SER A 345 -8.74 -9.09 3.92
N ARG A 346 -8.85 -9.01 5.25
CA ARG A 346 -8.34 -7.88 6.03
C ARG A 346 -6.87 -8.11 6.34
N HIS A 347 -6.05 -7.11 6.08
CA HIS A 347 -4.63 -7.08 6.39
C HIS A 347 -4.31 -5.85 7.23
N LEU A 348 -3.86 -6.06 8.46
CA LEU A 348 -3.51 -4.96 9.35
C LEU A 348 -2.24 -4.27 8.85
N TRP A 349 -2.32 -2.98 8.62
CA TRP A 349 -1.25 -2.16 8.06
C TRP A 349 -1.13 -0.82 8.81
N PRO A 350 -0.68 -0.82 10.08
CA PRO A 350 -0.72 0.37 10.95
C PRO A 350 0.31 1.44 10.55
N TRP A 351 1.10 1.22 9.51
CA TRP A 351 2.21 2.06 9.11
C TRP A 351 1.73 3.38 8.52
N VAL A 352 2.03 4.49 9.20
CA VAL A 352 1.62 5.84 8.80
C VAL A 352 2.36 6.27 7.53
N LYS A 353 1.68 6.93 6.58
CA LYS A 353 2.22 7.45 5.31
C LYS A 353 2.85 6.39 4.40
N THR A 354 2.26 5.21 4.35
CA THR A 354 2.77 4.07 3.57
C THR A 354 1.77 3.52 2.56
N GLN A 355 0.89 4.36 2.00
CA GLN A 355 -0.13 3.90 1.06
C GLN A 355 0.50 3.27 -0.20
N GLU A 356 1.56 3.87 -0.74
CA GLU A 356 2.29 3.32 -1.88
C GLU A 356 2.92 1.95 -1.57
N ALA A 357 3.51 1.80 -0.39
CA ALA A 357 4.08 0.54 0.07
C ALA A 357 2.99 -0.51 0.32
N GLY A 358 1.85 -0.12 0.91
CA GLY A 358 0.70 -0.99 1.12
C GLY A 358 0.09 -1.48 -0.19
N PHE A 359 -0.06 -0.61 -1.17
CA PHE A 359 -0.55 -1.00 -2.51
C PHE A 359 0.44 -1.90 -3.25
N ALA A 360 1.75 -1.65 -3.14
CA ALA A 360 2.77 -2.55 -3.68
C ALA A 360 2.73 -3.94 -3.01
N HIS A 361 2.59 -3.98 -1.69
CA HIS A 361 2.43 -5.22 -0.93
C HIS A 361 1.14 -5.97 -1.35
N CYS A 362 0.02 -5.24 -1.53
CA CYS A 362 -1.22 -5.81 -2.02
C CYS A 362 -1.08 -6.38 -3.44
N ALA A 363 -0.45 -5.66 -4.35
CA ALA A 363 -0.22 -6.12 -5.72
C ALA A 363 0.53 -7.45 -5.76
N LEU A 364 1.55 -7.62 -4.92
CA LEU A 364 2.30 -8.88 -4.79
C LEU A 364 1.43 -10.01 -4.27
N ARG A 365 0.62 -9.78 -3.22
CA ARG A 365 -0.28 -10.80 -2.65
C ARG A 365 -1.42 -11.17 -3.61
N ALA A 366 -1.94 -10.20 -4.35
CA ALA A 366 -3.01 -10.42 -5.32
C ALA A 366 -2.53 -11.18 -6.57
N ARG A 367 -1.24 -11.11 -6.91
CA ARG A 367 -0.66 -11.66 -8.13
C ARG A 367 -0.95 -13.16 -8.34
N SER A 368 -0.91 -13.95 -7.27
CA SER A 368 -1.20 -15.39 -7.35
C SER A 368 -2.69 -15.73 -7.48
N HIS A 369 -3.58 -14.78 -7.28
CA HIS A 369 -5.01 -15.01 -7.23
C HIS A 369 -5.79 -14.34 -8.37
N CYS A 370 -5.36 -13.15 -8.80
CA CYS A 370 -6.14 -12.21 -9.59
C CYS A 370 -5.47 -11.92 -10.93
N GLU A 371 -6.25 -11.86 -11.99
CA GLU A 371 -5.77 -11.44 -13.29
C GLU A 371 -5.61 -9.92 -13.35
N TRP A 372 -6.64 -9.22 -12.89
CA TRP A 372 -6.68 -7.76 -12.80
C TRP A 372 -6.92 -7.32 -11.36
N VAL A 373 -6.28 -6.22 -10.97
CA VAL A 373 -6.43 -5.62 -9.64
C VAL A 373 -6.68 -4.13 -9.77
N GLY A 374 -7.81 -3.68 -9.24
CA GLY A 374 -8.14 -2.27 -9.11
C GLY A 374 -7.62 -1.70 -7.80
N PHE A 375 -7.04 -0.52 -7.85
CA PHE A 375 -6.59 0.24 -6.67
C PHE A 375 -7.52 1.42 -6.50
N ILE A 376 -8.60 1.22 -5.72
CA ILE A 376 -9.67 2.21 -5.50
C ILE A 376 -9.97 2.35 -4.01
N ASP A 377 -10.32 3.57 -3.60
CA ASP A 377 -10.67 3.89 -2.22
C ASP A 377 -12.15 3.56 -1.94
N VAL A 378 -12.55 3.45 -0.66
CA VAL A 378 -13.92 3.04 -0.27
C VAL A 378 -15.00 4.08 -0.66
N ASP A 379 -14.62 5.30 -0.96
CA ASP A 379 -15.51 6.34 -1.46
C ASP A 379 -15.47 6.50 -3.00
N GLU A 380 -14.91 5.51 -3.71
CA GLU A 380 -14.79 5.46 -5.15
C GLU A 380 -15.57 4.27 -5.72
N PHE A 381 -16.43 4.53 -6.69
CA PHE A 381 -17.31 3.53 -7.29
C PHE A 381 -17.05 3.43 -8.79
N LEU A 382 -16.67 2.24 -9.24
CA LEU A 382 -16.45 1.96 -10.64
C LEU A 382 -17.81 1.90 -11.36
N TYR A 383 -18.06 2.84 -12.25
CA TYR A 383 -19.33 3.00 -12.96
C TYR A 383 -19.22 2.60 -14.43
N LEU A 384 -20.09 1.69 -14.85
CA LEU A 384 -20.24 1.27 -16.24
C LEU A 384 -21.59 1.80 -16.77
N PRO A 385 -21.58 2.89 -17.55
CA PRO A 385 -22.83 3.54 -17.99
C PRO A 385 -23.58 2.79 -19.09
N THR A 386 -23.01 1.70 -19.59
CA THR A 386 -23.60 0.84 -20.63
C THR A 386 -23.97 -0.54 -20.05
N ASN A 387 -24.67 -1.36 -20.83
CA ASN A 387 -25.00 -2.73 -20.46
C ASN A 387 -23.82 -3.72 -20.59
N VAL A 388 -22.60 -3.22 -20.85
CA VAL A 388 -21.39 -4.04 -20.90
C VAL A 388 -20.94 -4.35 -19.48
N THR A 389 -20.66 -5.61 -19.20
CA THR A 389 -20.19 -6.01 -17.87
C THR A 389 -18.70 -5.70 -17.68
N LEU A 390 -18.27 -5.55 -16.43
CA LEU A 390 -16.84 -5.39 -16.10
C LEU A 390 -16.02 -6.57 -16.64
N HIS A 391 -16.58 -7.78 -16.58
CA HIS A 391 -15.92 -8.98 -17.09
C HIS A 391 -15.66 -8.88 -18.60
N ASP A 392 -16.64 -8.44 -19.39
CA ASP A 392 -16.50 -8.27 -20.84
C ASP A 392 -15.42 -7.23 -21.18
N VAL A 393 -15.41 -6.11 -20.44
CA VAL A 393 -14.37 -5.08 -20.60
C VAL A 393 -12.99 -5.67 -20.34
N LEU A 394 -12.81 -6.36 -19.23
CA LEU A 394 -11.52 -6.94 -18.85
C LEU A 394 -11.08 -8.04 -19.82
N GLN A 395 -12.00 -8.90 -20.27
CA GLN A 395 -11.70 -9.99 -21.18
C GLN A 395 -11.19 -9.48 -22.53
N ASN A 396 -11.76 -8.38 -23.04
CA ASN A 396 -11.28 -7.75 -24.28
C ASN A 396 -9.80 -7.37 -24.21
N TYR A 397 -9.33 -6.89 -23.03
CA TYR A 397 -7.92 -6.51 -22.83
C TYR A 397 -7.05 -7.66 -22.34
N SER A 398 -7.62 -8.70 -21.72
CA SER A 398 -6.91 -9.90 -21.30
C SER A 398 -6.28 -10.64 -22.47
N SER A 399 -6.91 -10.59 -23.63
CA SER A 399 -6.40 -11.20 -24.87
C SER A 399 -5.16 -10.47 -25.45
N ILE A 400 -4.87 -9.25 -24.99
CA ILE A 400 -3.78 -8.41 -25.49
C ILE A 400 -2.60 -8.46 -24.52
N PRO A 401 -1.52 -9.23 -24.79
CA PRO A 401 -0.49 -9.54 -23.80
C PRO A 401 0.32 -8.33 -23.33
N TRP A 402 0.43 -7.27 -24.12
CA TRP A 402 1.20 -6.06 -23.79
C TRP A 402 0.39 -4.98 -23.06
N ILE A 403 -0.92 -5.18 -22.83
CA ILE A 403 -1.71 -4.27 -22.02
C ILE A 403 -1.61 -4.70 -20.55
N GLY A 404 -0.99 -3.85 -19.73
CA GLY A 404 -0.79 -4.08 -18.31
C GLY A 404 -1.61 -3.20 -17.39
N GLU A 405 -2.25 -2.14 -17.92
CA GLU A 405 -3.00 -1.18 -17.10
C GLU A 405 -4.17 -0.58 -17.89
N LEU A 406 -5.33 -0.54 -17.26
CA LEU A 406 -6.50 0.23 -17.69
C LEU A 406 -6.65 1.45 -16.77
N ARG A 407 -6.65 2.65 -17.35
CA ARG A 407 -6.75 3.92 -16.63
C ARG A 407 -8.17 4.45 -16.75
N THR A 408 -8.86 4.48 -15.62
CA THR A 408 -10.26 4.89 -15.54
C THR A 408 -10.38 6.32 -15.07
N THR A 409 -11.07 7.15 -15.84
CA THR A 409 -11.30 8.56 -15.50
C THR A 409 -12.11 8.68 -14.20
N CYS A 410 -11.70 9.59 -13.31
CA CYS A 410 -12.29 9.78 -11.98
C CYS A 410 -12.98 11.15 -11.90
N TYR A 411 -14.24 11.19 -11.48
CA TYR A 411 -15.04 12.40 -11.31
C TYR A 411 -15.40 12.62 -9.84
N SER A 412 -15.07 13.79 -9.32
CA SER A 412 -15.36 14.15 -7.91
C SER A 412 -16.78 14.65 -7.74
N PHE A 413 -17.54 13.98 -6.89
CA PHE A 413 -18.88 14.37 -6.47
C PHE A 413 -18.85 15.28 -5.24
N GLY A 414 -19.76 16.25 -5.23
CA GLY A 414 -20.00 17.19 -4.15
C GLY A 414 -21.17 16.78 -3.24
N PRO A 415 -21.49 17.58 -2.22
CA PRO A 415 -22.56 17.31 -1.25
C PRO A 415 -23.97 17.28 -1.86
N SER A 416 -24.17 17.82 -3.05
CA SER A 416 -25.45 17.79 -3.80
C SER A 416 -26.64 18.38 -3.05
N GLY A 417 -26.43 19.46 -2.29
CA GLY A 417 -27.44 20.10 -1.43
C GLY A 417 -27.66 19.42 -0.08
N ARG A 418 -27.04 18.28 0.19
CA ARG A 418 -27.19 17.54 1.46
C ARG A 418 -26.40 18.23 2.59
N LYS A 419 -27.04 18.37 3.75
CA LYS A 419 -26.44 18.90 4.99
C LYS A 419 -25.96 17.79 5.92
N THR A 420 -26.53 16.59 5.79
CA THR A 420 -26.19 15.40 6.57
C THR A 420 -25.89 14.22 5.65
N THR A 421 -25.16 13.24 6.16
CA THR A 421 -24.87 12.01 5.44
C THR A 421 -26.17 11.30 5.04
N PRO A 422 -26.37 10.94 3.75
CA PRO A 422 -27.58 10.26 3.31
C PRO A 422 -27.65 8.84 3.84
N LEU A 423 -28.81 8.46 4.41
CA LEU A 423 -29.07 7.11 4.94
C LEU A 423 -29.16 6.06 3.82
N GLU A 424 -29.54 6.48 2.63
CA GLU A 424 -29.61 5.62 1.43
C GLU A 424 -28.25 5.28 0.82
N GLY A 425 -27.19 5.87 1.35
CA GLY A 425 -25.81 5.66 0.88
C GLY A 425 -25.30 6.78 -0.01
N VAL A 426 -23.99 6.74 -0.29
CA VAL A 426 -23.30 7.81 -1.06
C VAL A 426 -23.68 7.79 -2.53
N THR A 427 -23.92 6.60 -3.12
CA THR A 427 -24.26 6.45 -4.54
C THR A 427 -25.63 7.05 -4.89
N VAL A 428 -26.55 7.04 -3.94
CA VAL A 428 -27.91 7.58 -4.09
C VAL A 428 -27.98 9.03 -3.66
N GLY A 429 -27.34 9.36 -2.56
CA GLY A 429 -27.46 10.67 -1.92
C GLY A 429 -26.74 11.81 -2.63
N TYR A 430 -25.62 11.50 -3.33
CA TYR A 430 -24.82 12.53 -4.01
C TYR A 430 -24.89 12.39 -5.53
N THR A 431 -25.47 13.36 -6.18
CA THR A 431 -25.78 13.34 -7.63
C THR A 431 -25.19 14.52 -8.40
N CYS A 432 -24.40 15.35 -7.75
CA CYS A 432 -23.80 16.50 -8.40
C CYS A 432 -22.26 16.41 -8.32
N ARG A 433 -21.58 16.64 -9.44
CA ARG A 433 -20.14 16.53 -9.55
C ARG A 433 -19.47 17.69 -10.26
N LEU A 434 -18.15 17.75 -10.16
CA LEU A 434 -17.33 18.64 -10.98
C LEU A 434 -17.35 18.20 -12.45
N LEU A 435 -17.25 19.17 -13.36
CA LEU A 435 -17.17 18.93 -14.80
C LEU A 435 -15.83 18.33 -15.19
N ALA A 436 -14.74 18.88 -14.65
CA ALA A 436 -13.39 18.43 -14.93
C ALA A 436 -13.08 17.14 -14.16
N PRO A 437 -12.48 16.13 -14.82
CA PRO A 437 -12.03 14.92 -14.14
C PRO A 437 -10.78 15.19 -13.29
N GLU A 438 -10.64 14.42 -12.23
CA GLU A 438 -9.41 14.31 -11.45
C GLU A 438 -8.43 13.30 -12.12
N ARG A 439 -7.38 12.93 -11.38
CA ARG A 439 -6.46 11.87 -11.82
C ARG A 439 -7.22 10.56 -12.00
N HIS A 440 -6.81 9.79 -13.01
CA HIS A 440 -7.34 8.45 -13.24
C HIS A 440 -7.04 7.51 -12.07
N LYS A 441 -7.80 6.41 -12.00
CA LYS A 441 -7.51 5.25 -11.17
C LYS A 441 -7.07 4.09 -12.05
N SER A 442 -6.22 3.22 -11.51
CA SER A 442 -5.65 2.12 -12.29
C SER A 442 -6.25 0.78 -11.93
N ILE A 443 -6.55 0.00 -12.96
CA ILE A 443 -6.77 -1.44 -12.88
C ILE A 443 -5.59 -2.07 -13.60
N VAL A 444 -4.77 -2.87 -12.89
CA VAL A 444 -3.50 -3.40 -13.41
C VAL A 444 -3.47 -4.91 -13.42
N ARG A 445 -2.66 -5.46 -14.32
CA ARG A 445 -2.20 -6.85 -14.20
C ARG A 445 -0.97 -6.86 -13.28
N PRO A 446 -1.00 -7.58 -12.15
CA PRO A 446 0.14 -7.60 -11.23
C PRO A 446 1.46 -8.07 -11.87
N GLU A 447 1.39 -8.96 -12.85
CA GLU A 447 2.56 -9.43 -13.61
C GLU A 447 3.17 -8.37 -14.52
N ALA A 448 2.41 -7.34 -14.88
CA ALA A 448 2.87 -6.25 -15.74
C ALA A 448 3.62 -5.15 -14.97
N LEU A 449 3.63 -5.21 -13.64
CA LEU A 449 4.27 -4.20 -12.79
C LEU A 449 5.80 -4.30 -12.84
N ASP A 450 6.45 -3.14 -12.85
CA ASP A 450 7.91 -3.04 -12.75
C ASP A 450 8.41 -3.72 -11.48
N PRO A 451 9.53 -4.48 -11.50
CA PRO A 451 10.05 -5.17 -10.33
C PRO A 451 10.33 -4.28 -9.11
N SER A 452 10.54 -2.97 -9.31
CA SER A 452 10.70 -2.02 -8.21
C SER A 452 9.39 -1.72 -7.48
N LEU A 453 8.24 -2.04 -8.09
CA LEU A 453 6.89 -1.71 -7.60
C LEU A 453 6.67 -0.22 -7.35
N ALA A 454 7.50 0.63 -7.97
CA ALA A 454 7.35 2.07 -7.85
C ALA A 454 5.96 2.51 -8.30
N ASN A 455 5.29 3.27 -7.45
CA ASN A 455 3.96 3.79 -7.72
C ASN A 455 3.77 5.17 -7.11
N VAL A 456 2.74 5.87 -7.54
CA VAL A 456 2.24 7.10 -6.91
C VAL A 456 0.79 6.84 -6.55
N VAL A 457 0.59 6.19 -5.40
CA VAL A 457 -0.68 5.71 -4.87
C VAL A 457 -1.37 4.75 -5.87
N HIS A 458 -2.25 5.25 -6.74
CA HIS A 458 -2.99 4.41 -7.70
C HIS A 458 -2.26 4.19 -9.04
N HIS A 459 -1.10 4.81 -9.25
CA HIS A 459 -0.40 4.81 -10.55
C HIS A 459 0.90 4.04 -10.46
N PHE A 460 0.92 2.86 -11.05
CA PHE A 460 2.08 1.98 -11.03
C PHE A 460 2.99 2.19 -12.23
N ARG A 461 4.28 2.00 -12.01
CA ARG A 461 5.25 1.82 -13.09
C ARG A 461 5.08 0.42 -13.68
N LEU A 462 4.97 0.35 -15.01
CA LEU A 462 4.89 -0.90 -15.74
C LEU A 462 6.28 -1.39 -16.17
N LYS A 463 6.43 -2.70 -16.39
CA LYS A 463 7.60 -3.30 -17.03
C LYS A 463 7.81 -2.72 -18.42
N GLU A 464 9.05 -2.78 -18.89
CA GLU A 464 9.40 -2.42 -20.27
C GLU A 464 8.58 -3.28 -21.27
N GLY A 465 8.06 -2.62 -22.31
CA GLY A 465 7.18 -3.24 -23.30
C GLY A 465 5.70 -3.29 -22.92
N MET A 466 5.35 -3.14 -21.65
CA MET A 466 3.96 -3.06 -21.20
C MET A 466 3.37 -1.67 -21.41
N ARG A 467 2.08 -1.61 -21.71
CA ARG A 467 1.36 -0.38 -22.03
C ARG A 467 0.09 -0.25 -21.20
N TYR A 468 -0.40 0.98 -21.11
CA TYR A 468 -1.70 1.30 -20.54
C TYR A 468 -2.71 1.71 -21.63
N VAL A 469 -3.97 1.60 -21.29
CA VAL A 469 -5.11 2.11 -22.09
C VAL A 469 -5.88 3.10 -21.22
N ASN A 470 -6.18 4.29 -21.76
CA ASN A 470 -7.13 5.20 -21.12
C ASN A 470 -8.54 4.76 -21.52
N MET A 471 -9.37 4.43 -20.54
CA MET A 471 -10.74 4.00 -20.77
C MET A 471 -11.61 5.19 -21.16
N GLU A 472 -12.48 4.98 -22.14
CA GLU A 472 -13.48 5.96 -22.51
C GLU A 472 -14.50 6.12 -21.38
N LYS A 473 -14.83 7.36 -21.03
CA LYS A 473 -15.81 7.67 -19.97
C LYS A 473 -17.19 7.07 -20.19
N GLY A 474 -17.57 6.89 -21.46
CA GLY A 474 -18.83 6.25 -21.86
C GLY A 474 -18.84 4.73 -21.66
N LEU A 475 -17.68 4.10 -21.48
CA LEU A 475 -17.54 2.69 -21.21
C LEU A 475 -17.32 2.42 -19.72
N MET A 476 -16.40 3.17 -19.08
CA MET A 476 -16.04 2.97 -17.69
C MET A 476 -15.50 4.26 -17.08
N ALA A 477 -16.03 4.67 -15.93
CA ALA A 477 -15.59 5.80 -15.16
C ALA A 477 -15.56 5.47 -13.66
N ILE A 478 -14.96 6.33 -12.84
CA ILE A 478 -15.05 6.27 -11.38
C ILE A 478 -15.82 7.47 -10.88
N ASN A 479 -16.85 7.21 -10.10
CA ASN A 479 -17.54 8.21 -9.30
C ASN A 479 -16.88 8.26 -7.92
N HIS A 480 -16.19 9.36 -7.63
CA HIS A 480 -15.49 9.58 -6.39
C HIS A 480 -16.30 10.51 -5.49
N TYR A 481 -16.96 9.97 -4.50
CA TYR A 481 -17.76 10.72 -3.53
C TYR A 481 -16.84 11.42 -2.50
N LYS A 482 -16.02 12.33 -3.02
CA LYS A 482 -14.93 12.98 -2.31
C LYS A 482 -15.42 14.02 -1.32
N TYR A 483 -16.32 14.89 -1.78
CA TYR A 483 -16.86 16.01 -1.01
C TYR A 483 -18.28 15.66 -0.54
N GLN A 484 -18.34 14.91 0.54
CA GLN A 484 -19.61 14.47 1.15
C GLN A 484 -20.23 15.60 1.98
N ALA A 485 -21.40 15.36 2.62
CA ALA A 485 -21.92 16.25 3.63
C ALA A 485 -20.87 16.57 4.68
N TRP A 486 -20.97 17.75 5.29
CA TRP A 486 -19.89 18.30 6.12
C TRP A 486 -19.45 17.39 7.27
N ASP A 487 -20.39 16.72 7.94
CA ASP A 487 -20.12 15.76 9.00
C ASP A 487 -19.12 14.66 8.57
N ALA A 488 -19.44 13.96 7.48
CA ALA A 488 -18.57 12.89 6.93
C ALA A 488 -17.27 13.47 6.34
N PHE A 489 -17.33 14.61 5.66
CA PHE A 489 -16.13 15.25 5.11
C PHE A 489 -15.17 15.71 6.21
N LYS A 490 -15.68 16.28 7.31
CA LYS A 490 -14.89 16.70 8.46
C LYS A 490 -14.12 15.53 9.10
N GLU A 491 -14.79 14.39 9.30
CA GLU A 491 -14.11 13.17 9.78
C GLU A 491 -13.00 12.72 8.83
N LYS A 492 -13.29 12.68 7.52
CA LYS A 492 -12.33 12.32 6.48
C LYS A 492 -11.14 13.28 6.46
N PHE A 493 -11.40 14.59 6.60
CA PHE A 493 -10.39 15.62 6.65
C PHE A 493 -9.41 15.38 7.82
N TYR A 494 -9.92 15.18 9.02
CA TYR A 494 -9.07 14.93 10.19
C TYR A 494 -8.26 13.62 10.06
N ARG A 495 -8.85 12.54 9.57
CA ARG A 495 -8.12 11.28 9.30
C ARG A 495 -6.95 11.50 8.35
N ARG A 496 -7.17 12.23 7.25
CA ARG A 496 -6.11 12.51 6.26
C ARG A 496 -5.01 13.37 6.85
N VAL A 497 -5.37 14.43 7.54
CA VAL A 497 -4.39 15.35 8.15
C VAL A 497 -3.56 14.61 9.20
N ALA A 498 -4.17 13.85 10.08
CA ALA A 498 -3.46 13.04 11.08
C ALA A 498 -2.51 12.00 10.44
N THR A 499 -2.89 11.44 9.28
CA THR A 499 -2.08 10.42 8.59
C THR A 499 -0.91 11.02 7.81
N TYR A 500 -1.07 12.21 7.21
CA TYR A 500 -0.08 12.78 6.29
C TYR A 500 0.82 13.86 6.88
N VAL A 501 0.48 14.43 8.03
CA VAL A 501 1.18 15.58 8.58
C VAL A 501 1.48 15.35 10.06
N ALA A 502 2.75 15.35 10.45
CA ALA A 502 3.18 15.08 11.82
C ALA A 502 2.72 16.15 12.83
N ASP A 503 2.50 17.37 12.36
CA ASP A 503 2.09 18.56 13.12
C ASP A 503 0.67 19.04 12.78
N TRP A 504 -0.20 18.11 12.41
CA TRP A 504 -1.57 18.39 11.95
C TRP A 504 -2.43 19.17 12.96
N GLN A 505 -2.09 19.12 14.24
CA GLN A 505 -2.75 19.89 15.30
C GLN A 505 -2.32 21.36 15.34
N ASN A 506 -1.21 21.72 14.68
CA ASN A 506 -0.71 23.07 14.65
C ASN A 506 -1.45 23.91 13.60
N GLU A 507 -1.81 25.14 13.94
CA GLU A 507 -2.58 26.04 13.08
C GLU A 507 -1.85 26.43 11.78
N GLU A 508 -0.51 26.38 11.77
CA GLU A 508 0.37 26.80 10.67
C GLU A 508 0.67 25.70 9.62
N ASN A 509 -0.07 24.62 9.61
CA ASN A 509 0.23 23.47 8.77
C ASN A 509 0.00 23.75 7.28
N VAL A 510 1.04 24.17 6.57
CA VAL A 510 0.99 24.68 5.18
C VAL A 510 1.19 23.58 4.11
N GLY A 511 1.49 22.33 4.48
CA GLY A 511 2.09 21.35 3.58
C GLY A 511 1.18 20.37 2.83
N SER A 512 -0.12 20.24 3.13
CA SER A 512 -0.98 19.23 2.51
C SER A 512 -1.59 19.70 1.19
N LYS A 513 -1.25 19.02 0.09
CA LYS A 513 -1.85 19.24 -1.24
C LYS A 513 -3.26 18.66 -1.38
N ASP A 514 -3.71 17.86 -0.40
CA ASP A 514 -4.99 17.14 -0.42
C ASP A 514 -6.11 17.86 0.36
N ARG A 515 -5.95 19.14 0.62
CA ARG A 515 -6.96 19.96 1.28
C ARG A 515 -8.11 20.25 0.32
N ALA A 516 -9.31 20.31 0.85
CA ALA A 516 -10.41 20.89 0.08
C ALA A 516 -10.05 22.34 -0.27
N PRO A 517 -10.32 22.78 -1.50
CA PRO A 517 -10.10 24.17 -1.88
C PRO A 517 -10.77 25.12 -0.89
N GLY A 518 -10.04 26.13 -0.41
CA GLY A 518 -10.56 27.14 0.52
C GLY A 518 -10.55 26.75 2.02
N LEU A 519 -10.31 25.49 2.36
CA LEU A 519 -10.13 25.08 3.74
C LEU A 519 -8.65 25.20 4.14
N GLY A 520 -8.37 26.00 5.16
CA GLY A 520 -7.05 26.10 5.81
C GLY A 520 -6.74 24.84 6.61
N THR A 521 -6.07 25.00 7.74
CA THR A 521 -5.79 23.93 8.71
C THR A 521 -6.98 23.61 9.62
N LYS A 522 -7.93 24.52 9.74
CA LYS A 522 -9.14 24.36 10.56
C LYS A 522 -10.28 23.82 9.69
N ALA A 523 -10.92 22.74 10.14
CA ALA A 523 -12.13 22.23 9.53
C ALA A 523 -13.33 23.08 10.00
N VAL A 524 -13.46 24.27 9.44
CA VAL A 524 -14.62 25.14 9.62
C VAL A 524 -15.53 24.98 8.40
N GLU A 525 -16.80 24.66 8.65
CA GLU A 525 -17.77 24.50 7.56
C GLU A 525 -17.95 25.81 6.79
N PRO A 526 -17.68 25.82 5.47
CA PRO A 526 -18.05 26.96 4.63
C PRO A 526 -19.56 27.14 4.60
N PRO A 527 -20.10 28.40 4.59
CA PRO A 527 -21.54 28.67 4.65
C PRO A 527 -22.34 28.00 3.52
N ASP A 528 -21.73 27.81 2.37
CA ASP A 528 -22.30 27.23 1.16
C ASP A 528 -21.82 25.81 0.84
N TRP A 529 -21.23 25.11 1.83
CA TRP A 529 -20.63 23.78 1.64
C TRP A 529 -21.56 22.80 0.92
N SER A 530 -22.83 22.74 1.31
CA SER A 530 -23.80 21.80 0.72
C SER A 530 -24.04 22.00 -0.78
N SER A 531 -23.76 23.18 -1.32
CA SER A 531 -23.92 23.52 -2.74
C SER A 531 -22.61 23.58 -3.52
N GLN A 532 -21.46 23.42 -2.84
CA GLN A 532 -20.15 23.42 -3.51
C GLN A 532 -19.91 22.15 -4.33
N PHE A 533 -18.95 22.22 -5.25
CA PHE A 533 -18.51 21.11 -6.11
C PHE A 533 -19.63 20.51 -6.97
N CYS A 534 -20.57 21.35 -7.41
CA CYS A 534 -21.76 20.99 -8.16
C CYS A 534 -21.82 21.76 -9.48
N GLU A 535 -21.23 21.21 -10.54
CA GLU A 535 -21.21 21.79 -11.90
C GLU A 535 -22.06 20.98 -12.88
N VAL A 536 -22.21 19.67 -12.63
CA VAL A 536 -22.97 18.74 -13.46
C VAL A 536 -23.86 17.89 -12.58
N ASN A 537 -25.18 17.89 -12.85
CA ASN A 537 -26.07 16.90 -12.26
C ASN A 537 -25.88 15.56 -12.96
N ASP A 538 -25.44 14.55 -12.22
CA ASP A 538 -25.12 13.20 -12.71
C ASP A 538 -25.82 12.16 -11.84
N THR A 539 -26.92 11.62 -12.33
CA THR A 539 -27.76 10.65 -11.63
C THR A 539 -27.54 9.24 -12.12
N GLY A 540 -26.64 9.02 -13.07
CA GLY A 540 -26.53 7.74 -13.79
C GLY A 540 -26.30 6.55 -12.85
N LEU A 541 -25.39 6.67 -11.87
CA LEU A 541 -25.17 5.60 -10.92
C LEU A 541 -26.35 5.42 -9.97
N ARG A 542 -26.92 6.51 -9.44
CA ARG A 542 -28.12 6.46 -8.60
C ARG A 542 -29.26 5.70 -9.28
N ASP A 543 -29.53 6.04 -10.54
CA ASP A 543 -30.65 5.44 -11.30
C ASP A 543 -30.38 3.94 -11.52
N SER A 544 -29.14 3.55 -11.79
CA SER A 544 -28.70 2.15 -11.84
C SER A 544 -28.88 1.41 -10.49
N ILE A 545 -28.58 2.06 -9.38
CA ILE A 545 -28.79 1.52 -8.03
C ILE A 545 -30.26 1.24 -7.78
N PHE A 546 -31.17 2.15 -8.10
CA PHE A 546 -32.60 1.94 -7.94
C PHE A 546 -33.15 0.77 -8.76
N VAL A 547 -32.65 0.60 -9.96
CA VAL A 547 -33.07 -0.52 -10.82
C VAL A 547 -32.59 -1.87 -10.31
N ASN A 548 -31.33 -1.94 -9.80
CA ASN A 548 -30.68 -3.21 -9.54
C ASN A 548 -30.71 -3.67 -8.08
N PHE A 549 -30.92 -2.75 -7.11
CA PHE A 549 -30.70 -3.07 -5.69
C PHE A 549 -31.90 -2.84 -4.79
N VAL A 550 -32.87 -2.01 -5.17
CA VAL A 550 -34.05 -1.77 -4.31
C VAL A 550 -34.89 -3.02 -4.20
N ASP A 551 -35.11 -3.50 -2.98
CA ASP A 551 -36.06 -4.58 -2.72
C ASP A 551 -37.49 -4.10 -3.01
N PRO A 552 -38.25 -4.77 -3.92
CA PRO A 552 -39.58 -4.32 -4.30
C PRO A 552 -40.62 -4.35 -3.17
N ARG A 553 -40.36 -5.10 -2.09
CA ARG A 553 -41.28 -5.29 -0.97
C ARG A 553 -41.03 -4.28 0.14
N SER A 554 -39.77 -4.08 0.53
CA SER A 554 -39.40 -3.18 1.60
C SER A 554 -39.11 -1.75 1.11
N GLY A 555 -38.77 -1.59 -0.18
CA GLY A 555 -38.27 -0.33 -0.72
C GLY A 555 -36.86 0.04 -0.24
N LEU A 556 -36.18 -0.85 0.46
CA LEU A 556 -34.86 -0.62 1.04
C LEU A 556 -33.74 -1.12 0.14
N LEU A 557 -32.57 -0.57 0.35
CA LEU A 557 -31.32 -1.05 -0.25
C LEU A 557 -30.65 -2.10 0.66
N PRO A 558 -29.89 -3.06 0.13
CA PRO A 558 -29.31 -4.16 0.92
C PRO A 558 -28.42 -3.69 2.09
N TRP A 559 -27.72 -2.58 1.94
CA TRP A 559 -26.86 -2.02 2.99
C TRP A 559 -27.66 -1.29 4.08
N GLN A 560 -28.88 -0.81 3.81
CA GLN A 560 -29.79 -0.23 4.81
C GLN A 560 -30.41 -1.30 5.72
N GLU A 561 -30.69 -2.49 5.21
CA GLU A 561 -31.23 -3.60 6.03
C GLU A 561 -30.26 -4.05 7.12
N GLY A 562 -28.95 -4.03 6.82
CA GLY A 562 -27.90 -4.35 7.80
C GLY A 562 -27.85 -3.35 8.95
N GLU A 563 -27.97 -2.05 8.66
CA GLU A 563 -28.01 -1.00 9.68
C GLU A 563 -29.27 -1.09 10.56
N LEU A 564 -30.45 -1.31 9.98
CA LEU A 564 -31.69 -1.45 10.74
C LEU A 564 -31.67 -2.64 11.70
N LYS A 565 -31.07 -3.76 11.31
CA LYS A 565 -30.88 -4.93 12.20
C LYS A 565 -29.88 -4.63 13.33
N PHE A 566 -28.89 -3.82 13.06
CA PHE A 566 -27.89 -3.42 14.05
C PHE A 566 -28.47 -2.49 15.12
N TYR A 567 -29.24 -1.48 14.73
CA TYR A 567 -29.90 -0.58 15.67
C TYR A 567 -30.95 -1.30 16.52
N SER A 568 -31.69 -2.25 15.94
CA SER A 568 -32.68 -3.04 16.70
C SER A 568 -32.04 -4.00 17.70
N SER A 569 -30.87 -4.57 17.40
CA SER A 569 -30.16 -5.49 18.32
C SER A 569 -29.46 -4.79 19.47
N ASN A 570 -29.06 -3.54 19.32
CA ASN A 570 -28.42 -2.75 20.38
C ASN A 570 -29.48 -2.14 21.35
N GLN A 571 -30.69 -1.88 20.88
CA GLN A 571 -31.76 -1.38 21.74
C GLN A 571 -32.26 -2.43 22.76
N TYR A 572 -32.03 -3.74 22.48
CA TYR A 572 -32.34 -4.84 23.43
C TYR A 572 -31.17 -5.18 24.38
N ARG A 573 -30.06 -4.43 24.35
CA ARG A 573 -28.91 -4.63 25.27
C ARG A 573 -28.79 -3.56 26.35
N GLU A 574 -29.57 -2.49 26.26
CA GLU A 574 -29.60 -1.40 27.26
C GLU A 574 -30.81 -1.51 28.24
N ASP A 575 -31.69 -2.52 28.08
CA ASP A 575 -32.67 -2.93 29.06
C ASP A 575 -32.19 -4.25 29.72
#